data_f55df66b6e3b0174f441948628625dd6
#
_entry.id   f55df66b6e3b0174f441948628625dd6
#
_cell.length_a   1.000
_cell.length_b   1.000
_cell.length_c   1.000
_cell.angle_alpha   90.00
_cell.angle_beta   90.00
_cell.angle_gamma   90.00
#
_symmetry.space_group_name_H-M   'P 1'
#
loop_
_entity.id
_entity.type
_entity.pdbx_description
1 polymer ?
#
loop_
_entity_poly.entity_id
_entity_poly.type
_entity_poly.pdbx_seq_one_letter_code
_entity_poly.pdbx_strand_id
1 'polypeptide(L)'
;MKPDSIQKIYRLWDELDAFPASRTDEALVHLMHWFRQHLAADNIIWLGSLLMLDQEAARHDPLLGWRLRTRQSFVLEKESYRKLVASYFATEHYGRLTPAFYRKGRRPDADIHIGMASREVVRQAGTFRVHRLRDGWIDFAKFRRTEHYRLYYEENEIADRIWLIYPASPTVESIFLLDRFQPGTGKPRHFTKEEADIAAAVLRGACGFHHRLLMLHGVFKGVKALTPLKTRILQGLLTGKPEKEIAAALGQNPLTLRKYVKALCAEFGVSTRPALMALWLGEQ
;
A
#
# COMPACT_ATOMS: atom_id res chain seq x y z
N MET A 1 17.76 -15.52 -12.58
CA MET A 1 16.57 -16.21 -12.04
C MET A 1 16.50 -17.61 -12.65
N LYS A 2 16.24 -18.64 -11.84
CA LYS A 2 16.17 -20.04 -12.29
C LYS A 2 14.87 -20.31 -13.07
N PRO A 3 14.86 -21.27 -14.05
CA PRO A 3 13.64 -21.60 -14.78
C PRO A 3 12.44 -21.96 -13.90
N ASP A 4 12.67 -22.72 -12.82
CA ASP A 4 11.63 -23.08 -11.85
C ASP A 4 11.00 -21.84 -11.17
N SER A 5 11.79 -20.82 -10.86
CA SER A 5 11.28 -19.56 -10.30
C SER A 5 10.38 -18.82 -11.29
N ILE A 6 10.71 -18.85 -12.59
CA ILE A 6 9.91 -18.23 -13.65
C ILE A 6 8.55 -18.91 -13.77
N GLN A 7 8.50 -20.24 -13.77
CA GLN A 7 7.24 -20.99 -13.84
C GLN A 7 6.34 -20.73 -12.62
N LYS A 8 6.93 -20.61 -11.43
CA LYS A 8 6.17 -20.25 -10.22
C LYS A 8 5.57 -18.85 -10.30
N ILE A 9 6.30 -17.89 -10.91
CA ILE A 9 5.81 -16.52 -11.11
C ILE A 9 4.65 -16.51 -12.11
N TYR A 10 4.75 -17.20 -13.23
CA TYR A 10 3.68 -17.27 -14.23
C TYR A 10 2.42 -17.88 -13.65
N ARG A 11 2.55 -18.98 -12.92
CA ARG A 11 1.40 -19.59 -12.21
C ARG A 11 0.76 -18.60 -11.22
N LEU A 12 1.57 -17.86 -10.47
CA LEU A 12 1.03 -16.86 -9.54
C LEU A 12 0.25 -15.76 -10.27
N TRP A 13 0.73 -15.29 -11.44
CA TRP A 13 -0.01 -14.28 -12.21
C TRP A 13 -1.36 -14.83 -12.68
N ASP A 14 -1.40 -16.05 -13.20
CA ASP A 14 -2.65 -16.74 -13.58
C ASP A 14 -3.59 -16.87 -12.38
N GLU A 15 -3.07 -17.25 -11.21
CA GLU A 15 -3.84 -17.35 -9.97
C GLU A 15 -4.40 -16.00 -9.52
N LEU A 16 -3.61 -14.91 -9.57
CA LEU A 16 -4.06 -13.57 -9.22
C LEU A 16 -5.15 -13.05 -10.18
N ASP A 17 -5.03 -13.34 -11.46
CA ASP A 17 -6.02 -12.94 -12.46
C ASP A 17 -7.31 -13.75 -12.39
N ALA A 18 -7.26 -14.98 -11.87
CA ALA A 18 -8.45 -15.81 -11.64
C ALA A 18 -9.34 -15.27 -10.50
N PHE A 19 -8.84 -14.43 -9.61
CA PHE A 19 -9.67 -13.80 -8.58
C PHE A 19 -10.61 -12.77 -9.20
N PRO A 20 -11.94 -12.86 -8.94
CA PRO A 20 -12.86 -11.83 -9.38
C PRO A 20 -12.57 -10.50 -8.69
N ALA A 21 -12.93 -9.37 -9.33
CA ALA A 21 -12.69 -8.02 -8.80
C ALA A 21 -13.24 -7.80 -7.39
N SER A 22 -14.35 -8.45 -7.05
CA SER A 22 -14.96 -8.40 -5.70
C SER A 22 -14.13 -9.10 -4.61
N ARG A 23 -13.15 -9.93 -4.98
CA ARG A 23 -12.29 -10.70 -4.10
C ARG A 23 -10.82 -10.29 -4.18
N THR A 24 -10.56 -9.05 -4.59
CA THR A 24 -9.18 -8.53 -4.73
C THR A 24 -8.41 -8.54 -3.39
N ASP A 25 -9.08 -8.37 -2.25
CA ASP A 25 -8.42 -8.49 -0.94
C ASP A 25 -7.96 -9.93 -0.66
N GLU A 26 -8.69 -10.93 -1.13
CA GLU A 26 -8.28 -12.33 -1.04
C GLU A 26 -7.08 -12.61 -1.95
N ALA A 27 -7.06 -12.03 -3.15
CA ALA A 27 -5.90 -12.08 -4.03
C ALA A 27 -4.66 -11.43 -3.37
N LEU A 28 -4.83 -10.32 -2.62
CA LEU A 28 -3.75 -9.72 -1.85
C LEU A 28 -3.21 -10.68 -0.78
N VAL A 29 -4.09 -11.31 -0.01
CA VAL A 29 -3.70 -12.30 0.99
C VAL A 29 -2.98 -13.49 0.35
N HIS A 30 -3.46 -13.97 -0.82
CA HIS A 30 -2.82 -15.03 -1.58
C HIS A 30 -1.39 -14.65 -2.02
N LEU A 31 -1.20 -13.45 -2.56
CA LEU A 31 0.13 -12.92 -2.91
C LEU A 31 1.04 -12.81 -1.69
N MET A 32 0.52 -12.34 -0.55
CA MET A 32 1.30 -12.23 0.68
C MET A 32 1.75 -13.61 1.20
N HIS A 33 0.88 -14.62 1.12
CA HIS A 33 1.24 -16.01 1.41
C HIS A 33 2.33 -16.53 0.48
N TRP A 34 2.24 -16.23 -0.81
CA TRP A 34 3.24 -16.61 -1.79
C TRP A 34 4.63 -16.04 -1.43
N PHE A 35 4.73 -14.76 -1.10
CA PHE A 35 5.98 -14.14 -0.66
C PHE A 35 6.54 -14.79 0.60
N ARG A 36 5.68 -15.10 1.55
CA ARG A 36 6.08 -15.80 2.77
C ARG A 36 6.69 -17.16 2.46
N GLN A 37 6.06 -17.94 1.60
CA GLN A 37 6.49 -19.30 1.27
C GLN A 37 7.76 -19.34 0.41
N HIS A 38 7.90 -18.44 -0.56
CA HIS A 38 8.95 -18.50 -1.57
C HIS A 38 10.15 -17.61 -1.26
N LEU A 39 9.95 -16.52 -0.53
CA LEU A 39 11.02 -15.60 -0.13
C LEU A 39 11.30 -15.63 1.37
N ALA A 40 10.63 -16.48 2.14
CA ALA A 40 10.70 -16.52 3.60
C ALA A 40 10.64 -15.12 4.22
N ALA A 41 9.73 -14.29 3.74
CA ALA A 41 9.39 -13.03 4.37
C ALA A 41 8.50 -13.31 5.59
N ASP A 42 8.82 -12.72 6.72
CA ASP A 42 8.06 -12.92 7.96
C ASP A 42 6.80 -12.05 7.98
N ASN A 43 6.87 -10.85 7.41
CA ASN A 43 5.74 -9.94 7.25
C ASN A 43 5.75 -9.31 5.86
N ILE A 44 4.57 -9.08 5.32
CA ILE A 44 4.35 -8.36 4.09
C ILE A 44 3.35 -7.24 4.36
N ILE A 45 3.67 -6.02 3.94
CA ILE A 45 2.82 -4.85 4.08
C ILE A 45 2.55 -4.30 2.69
N TRP A 46 1.28 -4.07 2.37
CA TRP A 46 0.87 -3.30 1.21
C TRP A 46 0.44 -1.90 1.61
N LEU A 47 0.85 -0.91 0.82
CA LEU A 47 0.54 0.50 0.98
C LEU A 47 0.07 1.08 -0.36
N GLY A 48 -0.98 1.88 -0.32
CA GLY A 48 -1.39 2.73 -1.43
C GLY A 48 -0.95 4.16 -1.17
N SER A 49 -0.22 4.76 -2.12
CA SER A 49 0.28 6.14 -2.04
C SER A 49 -0.27 7.01 -3.16
N LEU A 50 -0.58 8.26 -2.84
CA LEU A 50 -1.19 9.23 -3.74
C LEU A 50 -0.44 10.56 -3.68
N LEU A 51 -0.17 11.16 -4.84
CA LEU A 51 0.32 12.54 -4.94
C LEU A 51 -0.84 13.50 -4.67
N MET A 52 -0.76 14.24 -3.56
CA MET A 52 -1.85 15.11 -3.06
C MET A 52 -1.57 16.60 -3.20
N LEU A 53 -0.31 16.99 -3.35
CA LEU A 53 0.08 18.39 -3.48
C LEU A 53 0.57 18.65 -4.91
N ASP A 54 0.26 19.83 -5.42
CA ASP A 54 0.86 20.33 -6.65
C ASP A 54 2.37 20.59 -6.46
N GLN A 55 3.07 20.85 -7.56
CA GLN A 55 4.53 21.02 -7.55
C GLN A 55 4.99 22.20 -6.68
N GLU A 56 4.21 23.26 -6.60
CA GLU A 56 4.56 24.45 -5.83
C GLU A 56 4.43 24.17 -4.32
N ALA A 57 3.30 23.60 -3.91
CA ALA A 57 3.06 23.21 -2.52
C ALA A 57 4.02 22.11 -2.04
N ALA A 58 4.44 21.21 -2.94
CA ALA A 58 5.34 20.10 -2.66
C ALA A 58 6.80 20.50 -2.44
N ARG A 59 7.25 21.70 -2.89
CA ARG A 59 8.67 22.11 -2.82
C ARG A 59 9.28 22.06 -1.41
N HIS A 60 8.49 22.29 -0.39
CA HIS A 60 8.93 22.32 1.02
C HIS A 60 8.45 21.09 1.80
N ASP A 61 7.80 20.16 1.13
CA ASP A 61 7.30 18.93 1.73
C ASP A 61 8.37 17.82 1.63
N PRO A 62 8.77 17.19 2.75
CA PRO A 62 9.78 16.13 2.73
C PRO A 62 9.36 14.89 1.96
N LEU A 63 8.07 14.71 1.69
CA LEU A 63 7.52 13.65 0.85
C LEU A 63 7.07 14.12 -0.53
N LEU A 64 7.50 15.32 -0.95
CA LEU A 64 7.22 15.89 -2.27
C LEU A 64 5.73 15.78 -2.68
N GLY A 65 4.84 15.96 -1.73
CA GLY A 65 3.39 15.89 -1.94
C GLY A 65 2.79 14.49 -1.88
N TRP A 66 3.58 13.44 -1.78
CA TRP A 66 3.09 12.07 -1.70
C TRP A 66 2.58 11.72 -0.30
N ARG A 67 1.48 10.96 -0.24
CA ARG A 67 0.87 10.50 1.02
C ARG A 67 0.41 9.06 0.92
N LEU A 68 0.67 8.31 1.98
CA LEU A 68 0.07 6.99 2.15
C LEU A 68 -1.42 7.16 2.45
N ARG A 69 -2.27 6.41 1.75
CA ARG A 69 -3.72 6.51 1.91
C ARG A 69 -4.35 5.26 2.49
N THR A 70 -3.71 4.12 2.31
CA THR A 70 -4.18 2.84 2.82
C THR A 70 -3.01 1.95 3.19
N ARG A 71 -3.26 0.99 4.07
CA ARG A 71 -2.28 0.02 4.54
C ARG A 71 -2.97 -1.30 4.88
N GLN A 72 -2.39 -2.39 4.42
CA GLN A 72 -2.73 -3.75 4.83
C GLN A 72 -1.46 -4.47 5.27
N SER A 73 -1.53 -5.26 6.33
CA SER A 73 -0.41 -6.04 6.84
C SER A 73 -0.78 -7.50 6.96
N PHE A 74 0.16 -8.39 6.65
CA PHE A 74 -0.06 -9.82 6.66
C PHE A 74 -0.09 -10.40 8.09
N VAL A 75 0.77 -9.92 8.98
CA VAL A 75 0.83 -10.37 10.38
C VAL A 75 0.16 -9.39 11.32
N LEU A 76 -0.31 -9.92 12.44
CA LEU A 76 -0.76 -9.11 13.57
C LEU A 76 0.45 -8.43 14.21
N GLU A 77 0.51 -7.12 14.07
CA GLU A 77 1.61 -6.31 14.58
C GLU A 77 1.50 -6.05 16.08
N LYS A 78 2.63 -5.77 16.72
CA LYS A 78 2.69 -5.33 18.11
C LYS A 78 1.79 -4.11 18.32
N GLU A 79 1.13 -4.01 19.47
CA GLU A 79 0.21 -2.91 19.78
C GLU A 79 0.90 -1.53 19.71
N SER A 80 2.15 -1.46 20.19
CA SER A 80 2.97 -0.25 20.09
C SER A 80 3.16 0.22 18.65
N TYR A 81 3.41 -0.72 17.72
CA TYR A 81 3.57 -0.43 16.30
C TYR A 81 2.25 0.00 15.66
N ARG A 82 1.15 -0.66 16.00
CA ARG A 82 -0.18 -0.25 15.53
C ARG A 82 -0.52 1.18 15.96
N LYS A 83 -0.20 1.56 17.22
CA LYS A 83 -0.40 2.93 17.72
C LYS A 83 0.50 3.93 16.98
N LEU A 84 1.76 3.58 16.74
CA LEU A 84 2.69 4.41 15.97
C LEU A 84 2.20 4.66 14.54
N VAL A 85 1.75 3.61 13.85
CA VAL A 85 1.18 3.71 12.49
C VAL A 85 -0.12 4.50 12.49
N ALA A 86 -1.00 4.29 13.47
CA ALA A 86 -2.24 5.06 13.60
C ALA A 86 -1.95 6.56 13.84
N SER A 87 -0.93 6.89 14.63
CA SER A 87 -0.46 8.26 14.83
C SER A 87 0.02 8.90 13.52
N TYR A 88 0.79 8.18 12.69
CA TYR A 88 1.20 8.62 11.37
C TYR A 88 -0.03 8.97 10.49
N PHE A 89 -0.97 8.03 10.34
CA PHE A 89 -2.16 8.25 9.53
C PHE A 89 -3.06 9.38 10.07
N ALA A 90 -3.17 9.51 11.40
CA ALA A 90 -3.92 10.60 12.02
C ALA A 90 -3.29 11.96 11.71
N THR A 91 -1.96 12.06 11.77
CA THR A 91 -1.23 13.29 11.47
C THR A 91 -1.38 13.68 9.99
N GLU A 92 -1.28 12.72 9.10
CA GLU A 92 -1.43 12.90 7.67
C GLU A 92 -2.86 13.26 7.26
N HIS A 93 -3.86 12.62 7.88
CA HIS A 93 -5.28 12.83 7.58
C HIS A 93 -5.74 14.26 7.88
N TYR A 94 -5.19 14.87 8.92
CA TYR A 94 -5.54 16.25 9.32
C TYR A 94 -4.73 17.33 8.60
N GLY A 95 -3.93 16.96 7.59
CA GLY A 95 -3.14 17.93 6.82
C GLY A 95 -2.05 18.63 7.62
N ARG A 96 -1.66 18.08 8.77
CA ARG A 96 -0.61 18.64 9.63
C ARG A 96 0.77 18.62 8.97
N LEU A 97 0.96 17.76 7.97
CA LEU A 97 2.16 17.69 7.13
C LEU A 97 2.05 18.61 5.90
N THR A 98 1.44 19.77 6.04
CA THR A 98 1.39 20.78 4.97
C THR A 98 2.68 21.61 4.94
N PRO A 99 3.01 22.24 3.80
CA PRO A 99 4.14 23.18 3.72
C PRO A 99 4.09 24.29 4.79
N ALA A 100 2.90 24.72 5.19
CA ALA A 100 2.72 25.70 6.27
C ALA A 100 3.15 25.17 7.65
N PHE A 101 3.00 23.87 7.90
CA PHE A 101 3.45 23.23 9.13
C PHE A 101 4.98 23.24 9.23
N TYR A 102 5.68 22.92 8.14
CA TYR A 102 7.15 22.91 8.10
C TYR A 102 7.76 24.33 8.14
N ARG A 103 7.09 25.32 7.51
CA ARG A 103 7.55 26.71 7.52
C ARG A 103 7.57 27.36 8.91
N LYS A 104 6.76 26.91 9.85
CA LYS A 104 6.72 27.45 11.23
C LYS A 104 7.84 26.92 12.14
N GLY A 105 8.88 26.30 11.59
CA GLY A 105 10.05 25.83 12.35
C GLY A 105 9.73 24.73 13.37
N ARG A 106 8.51 24.25 13.40
CA ARG A 106 8.15 23.08 14.21
C ARG A 106 8.69 21.83 13.53
N ARG A 107 9.80 21.38 13.99
CA ARG A 107 10.34 20.04 13.76
C ARG A 107 9.88 19.17 14.92
N PRO A 108 8.81 18.57 14.98
CA PRO A 108 8.70 17.59 16.02
C PRO A 108 8.45 16.22 15.40
N ASP A 109 7.54 15.60 15.74
CA ASP A 109 7.02 14.28 15.55
C ASP A 109 6.88 13.84 14.09
N ALA A 110 6.82 14.75 13.13
CA ALA A 110 6.80 14.44 11.70
C ALA A 110 8.08 13.74 11.21
N ASP A 111 9.23 14.04 11.82
CA ASP A 111 10.50 13.41 11.43
C ASP A 111 10.60 11.96 11.90
N ILE A 112 9.91 11.57 12.97
CA ILE A 112 9.88 10.16 13.40
C ILE A 112 9.07 9.29 12.45
N HIS A 113 8.07 9.85 11.78
CA HIS A 113 7.24 9.14 10.81
C HIS A 113 7.84 9.14 9.40
N ILE A 114 8.70 10.10 9.08
CA ILE A 114 9.29 10.29 7.75
C ILE A 114 10.77 9.94 7.78
N GLY A 115 11.07 8.66 7.64
CA GLY A 115 12.44 8.16 7.58
C GLY A 115 13.18 8.52 6.29
N MET A 116 14.50 8.31 6.30
CA MET A 116 15.37 8.50 5.12
C MET A 116 14.86 7.69 3.93
N ALA A 117 14.43 6.45 4.15
CA ALA A 117 13.89 5.59 3.11
C ALA A 117 12.64 6.20 2.43
N SER A 118 11.71 6.75 3.21
CA SER A 118 10.50 7.38 2.65
C SER A 118 10.84 8.56 1.76
N ARG A 119 11.83 9.38 2.15
CA ARG A 119 12.29 10.54 1.35
C ARG A 119 12.94 10.10 0.04
N GLU A 120 13.76 9.04 0.06
CA GLU A 120 14.39 8.54 -1.16
C GLU A 120 13.37 7.84 -2.09
N VAL A 121 12.40 7.12 -1.54
CA VAL A 121 11.32 6.51 -2.32
C VAL A 121 10.56 7.56 -3.12
N VAL A 122 10.15 8.69 -2.52
CA VAL A 122 9.36 9.70 -3.23
C VAL A 122 10.16 10.52 -4.26
N ARG A 123 11.50 10.61 -4.12
CA ARG A 123 12.36 11.28 -5.11
C ARG A 123 12.36 10.58 -6.46
N GLN A 124 12.11 9.29 -6.47
CA GLN A 124 12.07 8.46 -7.68
C GLN A 124 10.63 8.07 -8.06
N ALA A 125 9.63 8.80 -7.55
CA ALA A 125 8.23 8.50 -7.82
C ALA A 125 7.92 8.51 -9.33
N GLY A 126 6.95 7.67 -9.72
CA GLY A 126 6.58 7.46 -11.12
C GLY A 126 7.42 6.42 -11.87
N THR A 127 8.42 5.79 -11.23
CA THR A 127 9.20 4.70 -11.81
C THR A 127 9.07 3.42 -10.98
N PHE A 128 9.11 2.25 -11.63
CA PHE A 128 9.19 0.98 -10.92
C PHE A 128 10.57 0.85 -10.27
N ARG A 129 10.61 0.58 -8.98
CA ARG A 129 11.85 0.50 -8.22
C ARG A 129 11.81 -0.53 -7.11
N VAL A 130 12.97 -1.13 -6.86
CA VAL A 130 13.18 -2.13 -5.80
C VAL A 130 14.43 -1.78 -5.02
N HIS A 131 14.33 -1.76 -3.71
CA HIS A 131 15.43 -1.47 -2.81
C HIS A 131 15.48 -2.50 -1.69
N ARG A 132 16.67 -2.95 -1.33
CA ARG A 132 16.91 -3.70 -0.08
C ARG A 132 17.49 -2.76 0.96
N LEU A 133 17.23 -3.01 2.21
CA LEU A 133 17.65 -2.15 3.33
C LEU A 133 19.17 -1.84 3.31
N ARG A 134 19.98 -2.74 2.76
CA ARG A 134 21.45 -2.71 2.82
C ARG A 134 22.14 -2.67 1.45
N ASP A 135 21.49 -2.24 0.40
CA ASP A 135 22.08 -2.20 -0.94
C ASP A 135 22.68 -0.84 -1.34
N GLY A 136 22.77 0.08 -0.39
CA GLY A 136 23.47 1.35 -0.57
C GLY A 136 22.62 2.53 -1.10
N TRP A 137 21.31 2.35 -1.34
CA TRP A 137 20.43 3.44 -1.79
C TRP A 137 20.15 4.50 -0.70
N ILE A 138 20.37 4.14 0.56
CA ILE A 138 20.41 5.04 1.71
C ILE A 138 21.69 4.80 2.52
N ASP A 139 22.15 5.83 3.22
CA ASP A 139 23.22 5.68 4.23
C ASP A 139 22.68 4.90 5.43
N PHE A 140 22.86 3.58 5.40
CA PHE A 140 22.33 2.69 6.44
C PHE A 140 22.97 2.94 7.81
N ALA A 141 24.25 3.36 7.88
CA ALA A 141 24.91 3.65 9.14
C ALA A 141 24.30 4.89 9.81
N LYS A 142 23.97 5.90 9.02
CA LYS A 142 23.26 7.11 9.47
C LYS A 142 21.80 6.78 9.80
N PHE A 143 21.14 5.99 8.98
CA PHE A 143 19.73 5.59 9.18
C PHE A 143 19.53 4.88 10.53
N ARG A 144 20.41 3.95 10.88
CA ARG A 144 20.35 3.21 12.17
C ARG A 144 20.43 4.09 13.41
N ARG A 145 20.92 5.33 13.30
CA ARG A 145 21.02 6.28 14.41
C ARG A 145 19.81 7.17 14.55
N THR A 146 18.81 7.02 13.68
CA THR A 146 17.59 7.84 13.71
C THR A 146 16.57 7.29 14.65
N GLU A 147 15.76 8.18 15.25
CA GLU A 147 14.59 7.79 16.06
C GLU A 147 13.58 6.98 15.23
N HIS A 148 13.43 7.31 13.93
CA HIS A 148 12.62 6.54 13.01
C HIS A 148 13.07 5.06 12.95
N TYR A 149 14.37 4.79 12.85
CA TYR A 149 14.87 3.42 12.83
C TYR A 149 14.57 2.70 14.14
N ARG A 150 14.81 3.34 15.27
CA ARG A 150 14.52 2.76 16.59
C ARG A 150 13.05 2.36 16.69
N LEU A 151 12.12 3.28 16.40
CA LEU A 151 10.68 3.05 16.56
C LEU A 151 10.08 2.08 15.53
N TYR A 152 10.51 2.17 14.27
CA TYR A 152 9.91 1.40 13.18
C TYR A 152 10.61 0.08 12.87
N TYR A 153 11.88 -0.07 13.27
CA TYR A 153 12.68 -1.26 12.95
C TYR A 153 13.13 -2.00 14.20
N GLU A 154 13.86 -1.34 15.10
CA GLU A 154 14.50 -2.00 16.23
C GLU A 154 13.46 -2.50 17.24
N GLU A 155 12.51 -1.66 17.69
CA GLU A 155 11.43 -2.07 18.60
C GLU A 155 10.49 -3.12 17.99
N ASN A 156 10.45 -3.22 16.68
CA ASN A 156 9.63 -4.21 15.97
C ASN A 156 10.45 -5.39 15.44
N GLU A 157 11.71 -5.47 15.85
CA GLU A 157 12.60 -6.60 15.53
C GLU A 157 12.79 -6.83 14.01
N ILE A 158 12.67 -5.79 13.18
CA ILE A 158 12.87 -5.88 11.73
C ILE A 158 14.38 -5.93 11.44
N ALA A 159 14.86 -7.09 11.00
CA ALA A 159 16.26 -7.33 10.66
C ALA A 159 16.61 -6.84 9.27
N ASP A 160 15.69 -7.02 8.31
CA ASP A 160 15.87 -6.62 6.92
C ASP A 160 14.53 -6.34 6.22
N ARG A 161 14.59 -5.55 5.15
CA ARG A 161 13.40 -5.12 4.38
C ARG A 161 13.71 -4.97 2.90
N ILE A 162 12.73 -5.37 2.07
CA ILE A 162 12.67 -4.98 0.66
C ILE A 162 11.52 -3.99 0.49
N TRP A 163 11.77 -2.92 -0.25
CA TRP A 163 10.75 -2.01 -0.80
C TRP A 163 10.55 -2.32 -2.27
N LEU A 164 9.32 -2.50 -2.68
CA LEU A 164 8.92 -2.67 -4.07
C LEU A 164 7.82 -1.65 -4.36
N ILE A 165 8.08 -0.76 -5.30
CA ILE A 165 7.19 0.35 -5.60
C ILE A 165 6.77 0.26 -7.07
N TYR A 166 5.47 0.08 -7.29
CA TYR A 166 4.84 0.01 -8.60
C TYR A 166 4.08 1.31 -8.90
N PRO A 167 4.48 2.07 -9.93
CA PRO A 167 3.77 3.27 -10.36
C PRO A 167 2.53 2.85 -11.16
N ALA A 168 1.36 2.95 -10.56
CA ALA A 168 0.10 2.63 -11.22
C ALA A 168 -0.39 3.77 -12.13
N SER A 169 0.00 5.01 -11.81
CA SER A 169 -0.19 6.21 -12.63
C SER A 169 0.85 7.27 -12.23
N PRO A 170 0.93 8.42 -12.93
CA PRO A 170 1.81 9.53 -12.52
C PRO A 170 1.57 10.05 -11.10
N THR A 171 0.42 9.78 -10.52
CA THR A 171 0.01 10.30 -9.20
C THR A 171 -0.31 9.21 -8.19
N VAL A 172 -0.21 7.92 -8.53
CA VAL A 172 -0.60 6.81 -7.66
C VAL A 172 0.43 5.70 -7.70
N GLU A 173 0.85 5.23 -6.54
CA GLU A 173 1.77 4.11 -6.40
C GLU A 173 1.24 3.03 -5.45
N SER A 174 1.50 1.78 -5.82
CA SER A 174 1.31 0.59 -5.02
C SER A 174 2.66 0.15 -4.46
N ILE A 175 2.79 0.08 -3.13
CA ILE A 175 4.05 -0.18 -2.46
C ILE A 175 3.91 -1.47 -1.66
N PHE A 176 4.87 -2.38 -1.82
CA PHE A 176 5.00 -3.56 -0.98
C PHE A 176 6.29 -3.48 -0.16
N LEU A 177 6.16 -3.79 1.12
CA LEU A 177 7.29 -3.94 2.03
C LEU A 177 7.33 -5.41 2.46
N LEU A 178 8.46 -6.07 2.26
CA LEU A 178 8.70 -7.43 2.70
C LEU A 178 9.70 -7.36 3.85
N ASP A 179 9.32 -7.84 5.02
CA ASP A 179 10.15 -7.80 6.23
C ASP A 179 10.65 -9.20 6.61
N ARG A 180 11.86 -9.24 7.13
CA ARG A 180 12.40 -10.34 7.93
C ARG A 180 12.65 -9.85 9.34
N PHE A 181 12.22 -10.64 10.31
CA PHE A 181 12.44 -10.31 11.72
C PHE A 181 13.76 -10.84 12.24
N GLN A 182 14.21 -10.27 13.35
CA GLN A 182 15.34 -10.82 14.11
C GLN A 182 14.94 -12.21 14.62
N PRO A 183 15.77 -13.24 14.40
CA PRO A 183 15.52 -14.53 15.02
C PRO A 183 15.72 -14.42 16.52
N GLY A 184 14.96 -15.18 17.31
CA GLY A 184 15.15 -15.26 18.76
C GLY A 184 16.55 -15.74 19.14
N THR A 185 17.19 -16.54 18.28
CA THR A 185 18.58 -17.01 18.41
C THR A 185 19.24 -17.04 17.03
N GLY A 186 20.55 -16.81 16.99
CA GLY A 186 21.34 -16.85 15.76
C GLY A 186 21.47 -15.51 15.04
N LYS A 187 22.05 -15.55 13.84
CA LYS A 187 22.25 -14.35 13.01
C LYS A 187 21.03 -14.06 12.14
N PRO A 188 20.66 -12.78 11.97
CA PRO A 188 19.57 -12.42 11.09
C PRO A 188 19.91 -12.80 9.63
N ARG A 189 18.90 -13.32 8.93
CA ARG A 189 18.97 -13.60 7.50
C ARG A 189 18.57 -12.34 6.73
N HIS A 190 19.46 -11.89 5.84
CA HIS A 190 19.16 -10.75 4.95
C HIS A 190 18.64 -11.25 3.60
N PHE A 191 17.84 -10.40 2.94
CA PHE A 191 17.37 -10.65 1.57
C PHE A 191 18.54 -10.58 0.59
N THR A 192 18.64 -11.58 -0.27
CA THR A 192 19.61 -11.61 -1.36
C THR A 192 19.14 -10.75 -2.54
N LYS A 193 20.04 -10.45 -3.46
CA LYS A 193 19.68 -9.79 -4.72
C LYS A 193 18.70 -10.65 -5.54
N GLU A 194 18.94 -11.97 -5.61
CA GLU A 194 18.05 -12.89 -6.35
C GLU A 194 16.63 -12.89 -5.77
N GLU A 195 16.45 -12.87 -4.45
CA GLU A 195 15.13 -12.77 -3.82
C GLU A 195 14.43 -11.44 -4.13
N ALA A 196 15.18 -10.34 -4.16
CA ALA A 196 14.64 -9.04 -4.57
C ALA A 196 14.26 -9.02 -6.06
N ASP A 197 15.07 -9.63 -6.94
CA ASP A 197 14.78 -9.74 -8.38
C ASP A 197 13.52 -10.61 -8.64
N ILE A 198 13.32 -11.69 -7.86
CA ILE A 198 12.09 -12.51 -7.91
C ILE A 198 10.88 -11.68 -7.47
N ALA A 199 10.96 -11.00 -6.34
CA ALA A 199 9.87 -10.14 -5.86
C ALA A 199 9.54 -9.03 -6.87
N ALA A 200 10.57 -8.44 -7.49
CA ALA A 200 10.43 -7.45 -8.56
C ALA A 200 9.67 -8.01 -9.76
N ALA A 201 10.04 -9.20 -10.24
CA ALA A 201 9.38 -9.84 -11.37
C ALA A 201 7.89 -10.10 -11.07
N VAL A 202 7.60 -10.65 -9.88
CA VAL A 202 6.22 -10.90 -9.42
C VAL A 202 5.38 -9.64 -9.52
N LEU A 203 5.80 -8.55 -8.88
CA LEU A 203 4.97 -7.35 -8.80
C LEU A 203 4.94 -6.57 -10.12
N ARG A 204 6.05 -6.54 -10.87
CA ARG A 204 6.09 -5.81 -12.15
C ARG A 204 5.14 -6.41 -13.18
N GLY A 205 4.93 -7.73 -13.19
CA GLY A 205 4.01 -8.39 -14.11
C GLY A 205 2.53 -8.35 -13.67
N ALA A 206 2.24 -8.03 -12.42
CA ALA A 206 0.89 -8.04 -11.87
C ALA A 206 0.14 -6.69 -12.02
N CYS A 207 0.22 -6.03 -13.19
CA CYS A 207 -0.33 -4.68 -13.38
C CYS A 207 -1.83 -4.59 -13.12
N GLY A 208 -2.62 -5.51 -13.64
CA GLY A 208 -4.08 -5.54 -13.42
C GLY A 208 -4.45 -5.72 -11.94
N PHE A 209 -3.68 -6.52 -11.22
CA PHE A 209 -3.87 -6.70 -9.77
C PHE A 209 -3.62 -5.40 -8.99
N HIS A 210 -2.51 -4.68 -9.26
CA HIS A 210 -2.24 -3.39 -8.61
C HIS A 210 -3.37 -2.40 -8.84
N HIS A 211 -3.85 -2.31 -10.06
CA HIS A 211 -4.95 -1.41 -10.42
C HIS A 211 -6.22 -1.75 -9.64
N ARG A 212 -6.65 -3.02 -9.67
CA ARG A 212 -7.84 -3.49 -8.94
C ARG A 212 -7.73 -3.22 -7.44
N LEU A 213 -6.54 -3.45 -6.86
CA LEU A 213 -6.30 -3.27 -5.43
C LEU A 213 -6.40 -1.79 -5.03
N LEU A 214 -5.74 -0.90 -5.75
CA LEU A 214 -5.81 0.55 -5.51
C LEU A 214 -7.23 1.10 -5.68
N MET A 215 -7.95 0.63 -6.70
CA MET A 215 -9.34 0.99 -6.94
C MET A 215 -10.24 0.55 -5.76
N LEU A 216 -10.11 -0.71 -5.32
CA LEU A 216 -10.93 -1.26 -4.23
C LEU A 216 -10.75 -0.46 -2.93
N HIS A 217 -9.56 0.07 -2.69
CA HIS A 217 -9.26 0.89 -1.51
C HIS A 217 -9.47 2.40 -1.73
N GLY A 218 -9.98 2.81 -2.90
CA GLY A 218 -10.30 4.20 -3.22
C GLY A 218 -9.09 5.10 -3.45
N VAL A 219 -7.88 4.54 -3.59
CA VAL A 219 -6.65 5.33 -3.75
C VAL A 219 -6.54 5.90 -5.15
N PHE A 220 -7.05 5.22 -6.16
CA PHE A 220 -6.84 5.56 -7.57
C PHE A 220 -7.60 6.82 -8.03
N LYS A 221 -8.82 7.03 -7.50
CA LYS A 221 -9.70 8.16 -7.86
C LYS A 221 -10.07 9.02 -6.66
N GLY A 222 -9.91 8.49 -5.44
CA GLY A 222 -10.34 9.15 -4.22
C GLY A 222 -9.25 10.00 -3.57
N VAL A 223 -9.67 11.11 -2.97
CA VAL A 223 -8.81 11.94 -2.11
C VAL A 223 -8.63 11.29 -0.73
N LYS A 224 -9.51 10.36 -0.35
CA LYS A 224 -9.49 9.64 0.92
C LYS A 224 -9.67 8.15 0.69
N ALA A 225 -8.96 7.34 1.48
CA ALA A 225 -9.22 5.90 1.53
C ALA A 225 -10.69 5.62 1.87
N LEU A 226 -11.25 4.58 1.27
CA LEU A 226 -12.61 4.14 1.58
C LEU A 226 -12.69 3.64 3.03
N THR A 227 -13.81 3.91 3.69
CA THR A 227 -14.09 3.29 4.98
C THR A 227 -14.35 1.79 4.79
N PRO A 228 -14.13 0.93 5.81
CA PRO A 228 -14.38 -0.50 5.71
C PRO A 228 -15.79 -0.84 5.20
N LEU A 229 -16.81 -0.09 5.61
CA LEU A 229 -18.18 -0.27 5.12
C LEU A 229 -18.31 0.05 3.63
N LYS A 230 -17.72 1.17 3.16
CA LYS A 230 -17.73 1.53 1.74
C LYS A 230 -16.99 0.50 0.89
N THR A 231 -15.86 -0.02 1.36
CA THR A 231 -15.12 -1.10 0.69
C THR A 231 -16.00 -2.35 0.55
N ARG A 232 -16.68 -2.79 1.61
CA ARG A 232 -17.60 -3.93 1.57
C ARG A 232 -18.80 -3.70 0.64
N ILE A 233 -19.36 -2.49 0.61
CA ILE A 233 -20.42 -2.12 -0.33
C ILE A 233 -19.91 -2.21 -1.76
N LEU A 234 -18.74 -1.65 -2.04
CA LEU A 234 -18.11 -1.70 -3.35
C LEU A 234 -17.85 -3.14 -3.81
N GLN A 235 -17.31 -4.00 -2.95
CA GLN A 235 -17.16 -5.43 -3.22
C GLN A 235 -18.51 -6.07 -3.59
N GLY A 236 -19.56 -5.78 -2.83
CA GLY A 236 -20.91 -6.25 -3.13
C GLY A 236 -21.41 -5.77 -4.51
N LEU A 237 -21.17 -4.51 -4.87
CA LEU A 237 -21.54 -3.97 -6.18
C LEU A 237 -20.81 -4.69 -7.32
N LEU A 238 -19.54 -5.06 -7.13
CA LEU A 238 -18.71 -5.79 -8.09
C LEU A 238 -19.19 -7.25 -8.34
N THR A 239 -20.01 -7.82 -7.45
CA THR A 239 -20.61 -9.15 -7.68
C THR A 239 -21.78 -9.14 -8.66
N GLY A 240 -22.27 -7.99 -9.09
CA GLY A 240 -23.48 -7.87 -9.91
C GLY A 240 -24.80 -7.99 -9.13
N LYS A 241 -24.79 -8.29 -7.82
CA LYS A 241 -26.01 -8.44 -7.00
C LYS A 241 -26.83 -7.16 -6.94
N PRO A 242 -28.17 -7.27 -6.84
CA PRO A 242 -29.04 -6.12 -6.58
C PRO A 242 -28.71 -5.43 -5.25
N GLU A 243 -28.89 -4.11 -5.17
CA GLU A 243 -28.64 -3.33 -3.95
C GLU A 243 -29.39 -3.88 -2.73
N LYS A 244 -30.61 -4.38 -2.91
CA LYS A 244 -31.43 -4.98 -1.82
C LYS A 244 -30.73 -6.19 -1.19
N GLU A 245 -30.13 -7.05 -2.00
CA GLU A 245 -29.39 -8.22 -1.51
C GLU A 245 -28.07 -7.81 -0.82
N ILE A 246 -27.37 -6.82 -1.37
CA ILE A 246 -26.16 -6.28 -0.75
C ILE A 246 -26.49 -5.65 0.60
N ALA A 247 -27.58 -4.88 0.69
CA ALA A 247 -28.05 -4.31 1.93
C ALA A 247 -28.33 -5.37 2.99
N ALA A 248 -29.08 -6.42 2.63
CA ALA A 248 -29.39 -7.54 3.51
C ALA A 248 -28.12 -8.24 4.00
N ALA A 249 -27.17 -8.55 3.11
CA ALA A 249 -25.90 -9.20 3.45
C ALA A 249 -25.01 -8.37 4.38
N LEU A 250 -25.13 -7.04 4.33
CA LEU A 250 -24.37 -6.11 5.16
C LEU A 250 -25.12 -5.64 6.42
N GLY A 251 -26.35 -6.13 6.66
CA GLY A 251 -27.18 -5.65 7.77
C GLY A 251 -27.56 -4.17 7.65
N GLN A 252 -27.70 -3.65 6.43
CA GLN A 252 -27.99 -2.26 6.15
C GLN A 252 -29.43 -2.08 5.63
N ASN A 253 -30.02 -0.92 5.93
CA ASN A 253 -31.27 -0.53 5.29
C ASN A 253 -31.03 -0.21 3.80
N PRO A 254 -31.90 -0.66 2.86
CA PRO A 254 -31.76 -0.40 1.42
C PRO A 254 -31.63 1.11 1.06
N LEU A 255 -32.35 1.99 1.76
CA LEU A 255 -32.26 3.44 1.54
C LEU A 255 -30.89 3.99 1.98
N THR A 256 -30.36 3.48 3.08
CA THR A 256 -29.02 3.82 3.56
C THR A 256 -27.96 3.32 2.57
N LEU A 257 -28.08 2.08 2.08
CA LEU A 257 -27.16 1.57 1.06
C LEU A 257 -27.14 2.44 -0.19
N ARG A 258 -28.33 2.84 -0.69
CA ARG A 258 -28.44 3.72 -1.86
C ARG A 258 -27.70 5.07 -1.67
N LYS A 259 -27.72 5.63 -0.46
CA LYS A 259 -26.91 6.82 -0.14
C LYS A 259 -25.43 6.56 -0.25
N TYR A 260 -24.95 5.40 0.25
CA TYR A 260 -23.55 5.02 0.12
C TYR A 260 -23.13 4.76 -1.34
N VAL A 261 -23.99 4.12 -2.15
CA VAL A 261 -23.73 3.92 -3.58
C VAL A 261 -23.58 5.26 -4.31
N LYS A 262 -24.46 6.23 -4.04
CA LYS A 262 -24.34 7.59 -4.59
C LYS A 262 -23.03 8.27 -4.15
N ALA A 263 -22.66 8.14 -2.86
CA ALA A 263 -21.43 8.70 -2.36
C ALA A 263 -20.20 8.05 -3.00
N LEU A 264 -20.20 6.72 -3.18
CA LEU A 264 -19.14 6.00 -3.89
C LEU A 264 -19.02 6.48 -5.35
N CYS A 265 -20.14 6.58 -6.08
CA CYS A 265 -20.11 7.10 -7.44
C CYS A 265 -19.47 8.50 -7.49
N ALA A 266 -19.86 9.40 -6.58
CA ALA A 266 -19.27 10.73 -6.50
C ALA A 266 -17.78 10.72 -6.18
N GLU A 267 -17.33 9.86 -5.26
CA GLU A 267 -15.90 9.69 -4.91
C GLU A 267 -15.07 9.19 -6.10
N PHE A 268 -15.65 8.33 -6.94
CA PHE A 268 -15.00 7.83 -8.15
C PHE A 268 -15.23 8.73 -9.39
N GLY A 269 -15.93 9.85 -9.24
CA GLY A 269 -16.17 10.80 -10.33
C GLY A 269 -17.13 10.28 -11.41
N VAL A 270 -18.04 9.36 -11.06
CA VAL A 270 -19.02 8.77 -11.97
C VAL A 270 -20.44 8.99 -11.47
N SER A 271 -21.44 8.90 -12.36
CA SER A 271 -22.85 9.17 -12.03
C SER A 271 -23.69 7.89 -11.84
N THR A 272 -23.24 6.76 -12.33
CA THR A 272 -24.03 5.52 -12.35
C THR A 272 -23.21 4.30 -11.89
N ARG A 273 -23.94 3.27 -11.44
CA ARG A 273 -23.31 1.98 -11.10
C ARG A 273 -22.63 1.33 -12.32
N PRO A 274 -23.20 1.26 -13.53
CA PRO A 274 -22.47 0.76 -14.69
C PRO A 274 -21.17 1.52 -14.96
N ALA A 275 -21.17 2.84 -14.88
CA ALA A 275 -19.95 3.64 -15.03
C ALA A 275 -18.93 3.36 -13.92
N LEU A 276 -19.39 3.15 -12.67
CA LEU A 276 -18.51 2.71 -11.58
C LEU A 276 -17.88 1.34 -11.89
N MET A 277 -18.63 0.39 -12.46
CA MET A 277 -18.11 -0.94 -12.83
C MET A 277 -17.12 -0.88 -14.00
N ALA A 278 -17.35 0.00 -14.99
CA ALA A 278 -16.49 0.17 -16.15
C ALA A 278 -15.05 0.57 -15.75
N LEU A 279 -14.88 1.29 -14.65
CA LEU A 279 -13.55 1.63 -14.13
C LEU A 279 -12.68 0.39 -13.86
N TRP A 280 -13.29 -0.75 -13.43
CA TRP A 280 -12.58 -2.02 -13.22
C TRP A 280 -12.19 -2.73 -14.50
N LEU A 281 -12.81 -2.36 -15.63
CA LEU A 281 -12.47 -2.86 -16.97
C LEU A 281 -11.37 -2.01 -17.62
N GLY A 282 -10.90 -0.95 -16.95
CA GLY A 282 -9.88 -0.04 -17.49
C GLY A 282 -10.43 1.02 -18.43
N GLU A 283 -11.73 1.14 -18.58
CA GLU A 283 -12.38 2.23 -19.32
C GLU A 283 -12.41 3.50 -18.45
N GLN A 284 -11.74 4.54 -18.92
CA GLN A 284 -11.66 5.86 -18.25
C GLN A 284 -12.37 6.93 -19.05
#